data_e60ec9a17cec47b8e2dbf4ec259007cf
#
_entry.id   e60ec9a17cec47b8e2dbf4ec259007cf
#
_cell.length_a   1.000
_cell.length_b   1.000
_cell.length_c   1.000
_cell.angle_alpha   90.00
_cell.angle_beta   90.00
_cell.angle_gamma   90.00
#
_symmetry.space_group_name_H-M   'P 1'
#
loop_
_entity.id
_entity.type
_entity.pdbx_description
1 polymer ?
#
loop_
_entity_poly.entity_id
_entity_poly.type
_entity_poly.pdbx_seq_one_letter_code
_entity_poly.pdbx_strand_id
1 'polypeptide(L)'
;VIPSIRQAGSEDLVDVMRLFDGALLETDADRIRDQLTGRRGCLLVTGEERPVGAVGLIHGREVEADLPWSDTVYISAIAVQKERRGQGVGQSLIAAAADRAAPRPLSATFDERVRPFYAACGFTIEEREGRLWGRRPSDGVD
;
A
#
# COMPACT_ATOMS: atom_id res chain seq x y z
N VAL A 1 -1.17 20.62 -3.87
CA VAL A 1 -0.75 20.26 -2.52
C VAL A 1 -1.35 18.92 -2.16
N ILE A 2 -0.51 18.00 -1.70
CA ILE A 2 -0.95 16.68 -1.27
C ILE A 2 -1.30 16.76 0.20
N PRO A 3 -2.53 16.34 0.59
CA PRO A 3 -2.93 16.37 2.00
C PRO A 3 -2.03 15.47 2.86
N SER A 4 -1.98 15.76 4.15
CA SER A 4 -1.20 14.97 5.10
C SER A 4 -1.67 13.53 5.13
N ILE A 5 -0.73 12.63 5.34
CA ILE A 5 -1.01 11.19 5.45
C ILE A 5 -1.08 10.83 6.92
N ARG A 6 -2.10 10.07 7.29
CA ARG A 6 -2.32 9.62 8.67
C ARG A 6 -2.66 8.15 8.71
N GLN A 7 -2.52 7.55 9.87
CA GLN A 7 -2.99 6.19 10.08
C GLN A 7 -4.52 6.21 10.14
N ALA A 8 -5.15 5.29 9.41
CA ALA A 8 -6.59 5.17 9.39
C ALA A 8 -7.10 4.48 10.65
N GLY A 9 -8.28 4.86 11.10
CA GLY A 9 -8.98 4.23 12.22
C GLY A 9 -10.29 3.58 11.76
N SER A 10 -10.99 2.97 12.70
CA SER A 10 -12.23 2.24 12.41
C SER A 10 -13.28 3.08 11.70
N GLU A 11 -13.29 4.38 11.95
CA GLU A 11 -14.23 5.31 11.30
C GLU A 11 -13.98 5.48 9.81
N ASP A 12 -12.82 5.03 9.32
CA ASP A 12 -12.46 5.15 7.89
C ASP A 12 -12.87 3.94 7.06
N LEU A 13 -13.48 2.92 7.66
CA LEU A 13 -13.77 1.65 6.99
C LEU A 13 -14.53 1.82 5.68
N VAL A 14 -15.62 2.56 5.69
CA VAL A 14 -16.47 2.71 4.50
C VAL A 14 -15.72 3.41 3.39
N ASP A 15 -14.99 4.48 3.71
CA ASP A 15 -14.24 5.24 2.72
C ASP A 15 -13.10 4.41 2.12
N VAL A 16 -12.39 3.64 2.96
CA VAL A 16 -11.31 2.77 2.48
C VAL A 16 -11.87 1.68 1.56
N MET A 17 -12.97 1.04 1.94
CA MET A 17 -13.61 0.03 1.10
C MET A 17 -14.04 0.61 -0.24
N ARG A 18 -14.60 1.83 -0.22
CA ARG A 18 -15.00 2.51 -1.46
C ARG A 18 -13.80 2.79 -2.37
N LEU A 19 -12.67 3.22 -1.80
CA LEU A 19 -11.46 3.47 -2.57
C LEU A 19 -10.96 2.19 -3.23
N PHE A 20 -10.90 1.09 -2.50
CA PHE A 20 -10.41 -0.17 -3.03
C PHE A 20 -11.36 -0.73 -4.09
N ASP A 21 -12.67 -0.65 -3.88
CA ASP A 21 -13.66 -1.05 -4.88
C ASP A 21 -13.51 -0.21 -6.16
N GLY A 22 -13.31 1.09 -6.02
CA GLY A 22 -13.12 1.98 -7.17
C GLY A 22 -11.88 1.68 -7.98
N ALA A 23 -10.89 1.01 -7.35
CA ALA A 23 -9.67 0.58 -8.03
C ALA A 23 -9.78 -0.87 -8.52
N LEU A 24 -10.96 -1.49 -8.45
CA LEU A 24 -11.23 -2.86 -8.86
C LEU A 24 -10.39 -3.89 -8.07
N LEU A 25 -10.06 -3.56 -6.84
CA LEU A 25 -9.35 -4.48 -5.95
C LEU A 25 -10.35 -5.34 -5.20
N GLU A 26 -9.97 -6.59 -4.93
CA GLU A 26 -10.77 -7.43 -4.06
C GLU A 26 -10.78 -6.84 -2.66
N THR A 27 -11.96 -6.66 -2.10
CA THR A 27 -12.11 -6.12 -0.76
C THR A 27 -12.56 -7.21 0.21
N ASP A 28 -11.82 -7.33 1.30
CA ASP A 28 -12.16 -8.20 2.41
C ASP A 28 -12.33 -7.31 3.63
N ALA A 29 -13.59 -7.12 4.04
CA ALA A 29 -13.91 -6.22 5.15
C ALA A 29 -13.23 -6.63 6.45
N ASP A 30 -13.10 -7.92 6.70
CA ASP A 30 -12.46 -8.40 7.93
C ASP A 30 -10.96 -8.09 7.94
N ARG A 31 -10.30 -8.26 6.80
CA ARG A 31 -8.89 -7.89 6.67
C ARG A 31 -8.71 -6.38 6.87
N ILE A 32 -9.56 -5.58 6.28
CA ILE A 32 -9.50 -4.13 6.42
C ILE A 32 -9.73 -3.73 7.88
N ARG A 33 -10.71 -4.33 8.55
CA ARG A 33 -10.94 -4.08 9.98
C ARG A 33 -9.73 -4.42 10.83
N ASP A 34 -9.08 -5.55 10.56
CA ASP A 34 -7.86 -5.93 11.27
C ASP A 34 -6.75 -4.90 11.09
N GLN A 35 -6.63 -4.35 9.88
CA GLN A 35 -5.65 -3.30 9.61
C GLN A 35 -6.01 -1.98 10.28
N LEU A 36 -7.30 -1.62 10.30
CA LEU A 36 -7.75 -0.38 10.94
C LEU A 36 -7.58 -0.40 12.46
N THR A 37 -7.70 -1.56 13.08
CA THR A 37 -7.54 -1.72 14.52
C THR A 37 -6.11 -2.05 14.94
N GLY A 38 -5.21 -2.22 13.97
CA GLY A 38 -3.82 -2.58 14.24
C GLY A 38 -3.61 -4.03 14.65
N ARG A 39 -4.64 -4.86 14.54
CA ARG A 39 -4.52 -6.27 14.89
C ARG A 39 -3.62 -7.01 13.91
N ARG A 40 -3.68 -6.65 12.63
CA ARG A 40 -2.85 -7.25 11.60
C ARG A 40 -2.50 -6.17 10.56
N GLY A 41 -1.32 -5.60 10.70
CA GLY A 41 -0.88 -4.53 9.81
C GLY A 41 -1.51 -3.19 10.14
N CYS A 42 -1.54 -2.29 9.16
CA CYS A 42 -2.14 -0.98 9.31
C CYS A 42 -2.60 -0.44 7.95
N LEU A 43 -3.33 0.66 7.99
CA LEU A 43 -3.74 1.40 6.80
C LEU A 43 -3.36 2.86 6.97
N LEU A 44 -2.79 3.44 5.92
CA LEU A 44 -2.51 4.87 5.86
C LEU A 44 -3.46 5.50 4.84
N VAL A 45 -4.00 6.66 5.18
CA VAL A 45 -4.91 7.39 4.31
C VAL A 45 -4.47 8.83 4.18
N THR A 46 -4.88 9.46 3.08
CA THR A 46 -4.68 10.88 2.85
C THR A 46 -5.96 11.51 2.33
N GLY A 47 -6.24 12.73 2.73
CA GLY A 47 -7.44 13.47 2.36
C GLY A 47 -7.84 14.42 3.48
N GLU A 48 -8.42 15.57 3.15
CA GLU A 48 -8.79 16.57 4.16
C GLU A 48 -10.08 16.19 4.88
N GLU A 49 -11.18 16.03 4.15
CA GLU A 49 -12.47 15.66 4.73
C GLU A 49 -12.73 14.17 4.64
N ARG A 50 -12.44 13.60 3.47
CA ARG A 50 -12.57 12.17 3.21
C ARG A 50 -11.28 11.65 2.62
N PRO A 51 -10.92 10.40 2.91
CA PRO A 51 -9.78 9.78 2.25
C PRO A 51 -9.92 9.80 0.73
N VAL A 52 -8.90 10.29 0.05
CA VAL A 52 -8.80 10.26 -1.42
C VAL A 52 -7.76 9.26 -1.87
N GLY A 53 -7.02 8.70 -0.95
CA GLY A 53 -6.05 7.64 -1.22
C GLY A 53 -5.81 6.82 0.03
N ALA A 54 -5.45 5.55 -0.17
CA ALA A 54 -5.18 4.64 0.93
C ALA A 54 -4.15 3.60 0.51
N VAL A 55 -3.33 3.18 1.47
CA VAL A 55 -2.39 2.06 1.29
C VAL A 55 -2.47 1.16 2.51
N GLY A 56 -2.63 -0.14 2.27
CA GLY A 56 -2.63 -1.15 3.32
C GLY A 56 -1.28 -1.83 3.42
N LEU A 57 -0.83 -2.05 4.64
CA LEU A 57 0.45 -2.66 4.95
C LEU A 57 0.24 -3.85 5.87
N ILE A 58 0.95 -4.94 5.61
CA ILE A 58 0.92 -6.12 6.47
C ILE A 58 2.33 -6.68 6.55
N HIS A 59 2.72 -7.19 7.71
CA HIS A 59 4.04 -7.81 7.87
C HIS A 59 4.12 -9.04 6.95
N GLY A 60 5.25 -9.16 6.22
CA GLY A 60 5.40 -10.24 5.24
C GLY A 60 5.17 -11.63 5.82
N ARG A 61 5.53 -11.85 7.09
CA ARG A 61 5.32 -13.14 7.77
C ARG A 61 3.85 -13.46 8.03
N GLU A 62 2.97 -12.47 7.97
CA GLU A 62 1.54 -12.65 8.20
C GLU A 62 0.74 -12.82 6.91
N VAL A 63 1.43 -12.76 5.77
CA VAL A 63 0.81 -12.95 4.46
C VAL A 63 0.69 -14.45 4.20
N GLU A 64 -0.52 -14.90 3.84
CA GLU A 64 -0.80 -16.31 3.62
C GLU A 64 -0.14 -16.86 2.35
N ALA A 65 0.15 -16.00 1.39
CA ALA A 65 0.81 -16.40 0.16
C ALA A 65 2.32 -16.47 0.34
N ASP A 66 2.98 -17.31 -0.46
CA ASP A 66 4.44 -17.39 -0.46
C ASP A 66 5.02 -16.11 -1.06
N LEU A 67 5.66 -15.32 -0.22
CA LEU A 67 6.37 -14.12 -0.67
C LEU A 67 7.83 -14.47 -0.98
N PRO A 68 8.42 -13.81 -2.00
CA PRO A 68 9.86 -13.99 -2.27
C PRO A 68 10.73 -13.56 -1.07
N TRP A 69 10.23 -12.65 -0.25
CA TRP A 69 10.98 -12.09 0.88
C TRP A 69 10.12 -12.10 2.14
N SER A 70 10.61 -12.69 3.22
CA SER A 70 9.88 -12.79 4.48
C SER A 70 10.12 -11.62 5.42
N ASP A 71 11.17 -10.82 5.18
CA ASP A 71 11.58 -9.72 6.04
C ASP A 71 11.01 -8.36 5.62
N THR A 72 10.06 -8.36 4.70
CA THR A 72 9.48 -7.14 4.15
C THR A 72 8.15 -6.80 4.80
N VAL A 73 7.74 -5.53 4.64
CA VAL A 73 6.36 -5.12 4.88
C VAL A 73 5.67 -5.12 3.52
N TYR A 74 4.61 -5.91 3.42
CA TYR A 74 3.89 -6.14 2.18
C TYR A 74 2.77 -5.12 2.00
N ILE A 75 2.69 -4.56 0.80
CA ILE A 75 1.58 -3.68 0.42
C ILE A 75 0.42 -4.56 -0.01
N SER A 76 -0.61 -4.63 0.84
CA SER A 76 -1.79 -5.47 0.56
C SER A 76 -2.72 -4.83 -0.47
N ALA A 77 -2.77 -3.50 -0.52
CA ALA A 77 -3.58 -2.76 -1.47
C ALA A 77 -3.14 -1.30 -1.47
N ILE A 78 -3.27 -0.64 -2.62
CA ILE A 78 -3.09 0.80 -2.72
C ILE A 78 -4.11 1.32 -3.73
N ALA A 79 -4.78 2.41 -3.40
CA ALA A 79 -5.76 3.01 -4.29
C ALA A 79 -5.80 4.52 -4.12
N VAL A 80 -6.04 5.22 -5.22
CA VAL A 80 -6.22 6.67 -5.24
C VAL A 80 -7.52 6.94 -5.97
N GLN A 81 -8.32 7.86 -5.44
CA GLN A 81 -9.57 8.28 -6.06
C GLN A 81 -9.31 8.69 -7.50
N LYS A 82 -10.18 8.24 -8.42
CA LYS A 82 -9.96 8.41 -9.86
C LYS A 82 -9.63 9.86 -10.25
N GLU A 83 -10.37 10.81 -9.68
CA GLU A 83 -10.21 12.23 -10.00
C GLU A 83 -8.90 12.83 -9.47
N ARG A 84 -8.22 12.12 -8.59
CA ARG A 84 -6.96 12.57 -7.98
C ARG A 84 -5.74 11.83 -8.51
N ARG A 85 -5.92 10.93 -9.46
CA ARG A 85 -4.80 10.20 -10.06
C ARG A 85 -3.95 11.12 -10.92
N GLY A 86 -2.66 10.79 -11.01
CA GLY A 86 -1.71 11.59 -11.78
C GLY A 86 -1.21 12.83 -11.06
N GLN A 87 -1.52 13.00 -9.76
CA GLN A 87 -1.16 14.16 -8.97
C GLN A 87 -0.14 13.84 -7.88
N GLY A 88 0.46 12.65 -7.91
CA GLY A 88 1.49 12.27 -6.96
C GLY A 88 0.99 11.70 -5.64
N VAL A 89 -0.33 11.49 -5.49
CA VAL A 89 -0.90 10.97 -4.24
C VAL A 89 -0.39 9.54 -3.98
N GLY A 90 -0.38 8.68 -5.01
CA GLY A 90 0.11 7.31 -4.87
C GLY A 90 1.57 7.26 -4.45
N GLN A 91 2.41 8.09 -5.07
CA GLN A 91 3.83 8.16 -4.72
C GLN A 91 4.03 8.62 -3.28
N SER A 92 3.23 9.58 -2.82
CA SER A 92 3.30 10.04 -1.43
C SER A 92 2.88 8.96 -0.45
N LEU A 93 1.87 8.17 -0.80
CA LEU A 93 1.45 7.03 0.02
C LEU A 93 2.57 5.99 0.13
N ILE A 94 3.25 5.70 -0.98
CA ILE A 94 4.38 4.76 -0.96
C ILE A 94 5.52 5.30 -0.09
N ALA A 95 5.85 6.59 -0.20
CA ALA A 95 6.89 7.19 0.63
C ALA A 95 6.55 7.11 2.11
N ALA A 96 5.30 7.40 2.48
CA ALA A 96 4.84 7.28 3.86
C ALA A 96 4.85 5.83 4.33
N ALA A 97 4.47 4.89 3.46
CA ALA A 97 4.53 3.47 3.76
C ALA A 97 5.97 3.02 4.04
N ALA A 98 6.93 3.51 3.24
CA ALA A 98 8.34 3.19 3.44
C ALA A 98 8.85 3.70 4.79
N ASP A 99 8.45 4.93 5.16
CA ASP A 99 8.82 5.48 6.47
C ASP A 99 8.21 4.66 7.61
N ARG A 100 6.97 4.26 7.45
CA ARG A 100 6.27 3.45 8.45
C ARG A 100 6.89 2.06 8.61
N ALA A 101 7.36 1.47 7.50
CA ALA A 101 7.95 0.13 7.48
C ALA A 101 9.40 0.12 7.98
N ALA A 102 10.10 1.24 7.88
CA ALA A 102 11.53 1.31 8.18
C ALA A 102 11.87 0.69 9.53
N PRO A 103 12.97 -0.04 9.64
CA PRO A 103 14.02 -0.24 8.63
C PRO A 103 13.73 -1.38 7.64
N ARG A 104 12.55 -1.99 7.68
CA ARG A 104 12.21 -3.08 6.77
C ARG A 104 11.89 -2.56 5.39
N PRO A 105 12.28 -3.28 4.32
CA PRO A 105 11.88 -2.89 2.98
C PRO A 105 10.39 -3.15 2.73
N LEU A 106 9.84 -2.45 1.74
CA LEU A 106 8.49 -2.73 1.25
C LEU A 106 8.55 -3.82 0.18
N SER A 107 7.48 -4.59 0.07
CA SER A 107 7.28 -5.51 -1.05
C SER A 107 5.86 -5.39 -1.59
N ALA A 108 5.69 -5.75 -2.85
CA ALA A 108 4.39 -5.74 -3.51
C ALA A 108 4.39 -6.71 -4.68
N THR A 109 3.20 -7.20 -5.05
CA THR A 109 3.00 -7.89 -6.32
C THR A 109 1.97 -7.12 -7.11
N PHE A 110 2.13 -7.07 -8.43
CA PHE A 110 1.31 -6.20 -9.25
C PHE A 110 1.28 -6.65 -10.70
N ASP A 111 0.37 -6.06 -11.44
CA ASP A 111 0.17 -6.29 -12.87
C ASP A 111 1.16 -5.45 -13.68
N GLU A 112 1.51 -5.94 -14.87
CA GLU A 112 2.41 -5.23 -15.79
C GLU A 112 1.95 -3.78 -16.06
N ARG A 113 0.66 -3.53 -16.05
CA ARG A 113 0.11 -2.19 -16.31
C ARG A 113 0.60 -1.13 -15.34
N VAL A 114 0.91 -1.52 -14.11
CA VAL A 114 1.34 -0.58 -13.08
C VAL A 114 2.84 -0.67 -12.79
N ARG A 115 3.58 -1.44 -13.59
CA ARG A 115 5.04 -1.49 -13.46
C ARG A 115 5.68 -0.09 -13.47
N PRO A 116 5.29 0.83 -14.37
CA PRO A 116 5.91 2.17 -14.37
C PRO A 116 5.71 2.92 -13.05
N PHE A 117 4.55 2.75 -12.41
CA PHE A 117 4.29 3.38 -11.12
C PHE A 117 5.26 2.86 -10.06
N TYR A 118 5.40 1.54 -9.94
CA TYR A 118 6.27 0.95 -8.93
C TYR A 118 7.74 1.25 -9.22
N ALA A 119 8.13 1.23 -10.48
CA ALA A 119 9.49 1.61 -10.87
C ALA A 119 9.80 3.06 -10.48
N ALA A 120 8.86 3.97 -10.72
CA ALA A 120 9.02 5.38 -10.36
C ALA A 120 9.08 5.58 -8.84
N CYS A 121 8.48 4.67 -8.07
CA CYS A 121 8.51 4.72 -6.61
C CYS A 121 9.76 4.08 -6.00
N GLY A 122 10.72 3.65 -6.83
CA GLY A 122 11.98 3.12 -6.32
C GLY A 122 12.00 1.63 -6.07
N PHE A 123 11.02 0.88 -6.59
CA PHE A 123 11.01 -0.57 -6.46
C PHE A 123 11.95 -1.20 -7.47
N THR A 124 12.70 -2.21 -7.03
CA THR A 124 13.39 -3.13 -7.92
C THR A 124 12.41 -4.24 -8.26
N ILE A 125 12.20 -4.49 -9.55
CA ILE A 125 11.13 -5.36 -10.02
C ILE A 125 11.72 -6.61 -10.66
N GLU A 126 11.16 -7.79 -10.31
CA GLU A 126 11.53 -9.06 -10.92
C GLU A 126 10.28 -9.87 -11.24
N GLU A 127 10.41 -10.77 -12.19
CA GLU A 127 9.34 -11.69 -12.55
C GLU A 127 9.61 -13.04 -11.93
N ARG A 128 8.59 -13.60 -11.26
CA ARG A 128 8.63 -14.95 -10.70
C ARG A 128 7.31 -15.64 -10.99
N GLU A 129 7.36 -16.80 -11.63
CA GLU A 129 6.18 -17.63 -11.88
C GLU A 129 5.03 -16.87 -12.55
N GLY A 130 5.38 -16.00 -13.51
CA GLY A 130 4.39 -15.23 -14.25
C GLY A 130 3.84 -14.01 -13.54
N ARG A 131 4.38 -13.65 -12.38
CA ARG A 131 3.96 -12.47 -11.63
C ARG A 131 5.12 -11.51 -11.45
N LEU A 132 4.79 -10.22 -11.36
CA LEU A 132 5.78 -9.21 -11.03
C LEU A 132 5.82 -8.98 -9.53
N TRP A 133 7.02 -8.93 -8.99
CA TRP A 133 7.29 -8.67 -7.59
C TRP A 133 8.23 -7.48 -7.48
N GLY A 134 7.91 -6.57 -6.59
CA GLY A 134 8.73 -5.40 -6.34
C GLY A 134 9.22 -5.38 -4.89
N ARG A 135 10.44 -4.86 -4.70
CA ARG A 135 11.03 -4.66 -3.39
C ARG A 135 11.65 -3.27 -3.36
N ARG A 136 11.29 -2.50 -2.35
CA ARG A 136 11.82 -1.14 -2.17
C ARG A 136 12.54 -1.07 -0.82
N PRO A 137 13.86 -0.84 -0.82
CA PRO A 137 14.59 -0.72 0.44
C PRO A 137 14.18 0.53 1.22
N SER A 138 14.45 0.52 2.52
CA SER A 138 14.18 1.67 3.37
C SER A 138 15.16 2.79 3.04
N ASP A 139 14.66 4.03 2.94
CA ASP A 139 15.48 5.20 2.62
C ASP A 139 16.47 5.55 3.73
N GLY A 140 16.20 5.10 4.95
CA GLY A 140 17.06 5.39 6.09
C GLY A 140 18.19 4.39 6.30
N VAL A 141 18.33 3.41 5.41
CA VAL A 141 19.36 2.35 5.55
C VAL A 141 20.36 2.46 4.42
N ASP A 142 21.56 2.78 4.76
CA ASP A 142 22.68 2.81 3.82
C ASP A 142 23.41 1.47 3.79
#